data_5c300849e0de7ea6764af58a2a1bdf52
#
_entry.id   5c300849e0de7ea6764af58a2a1bdf52
#
_cell.length_a   1.000
_cell.length_b   1.000
_cell.length_c   1.000
_cell.angle_alpha   90.00
_cell.angle_beta   90.00
_cell.angle_gamma   90.00
#
_symmetry.space_group_name_H-M   'P 1'
#
loop_
_entity.id
_entity.type
_entity.pdbx_description
1 polymer ?
#
loop_
_entity_poly.entity_id
_entity_poly.type
_entity_poly.pdbx_seq_one_letter_code
_entity_poly.pdbx_strand_id
1 'polypeptide(L)'
;MLTLNEPLVPTEKDVLMARESRRQIGSMKFGKRDSIGMQIEGQEVSIPVSAFRLLVEAISGMADGKTVAMMPVDEEISPQEAAELLNVSRPYASKLFDEGAFPSRKVGTHRRAYTRDVLAYKQREKDARLKVLDELAAEGQRLDMGY
;
A
#
# COMPACT_ATOMS: atom_id res chain seq x y z
N MET A 1 17.92 1.76 -13.91
CA MET A 1 17.69 2.05 -12.48
C MET A 1 16.21 2.31 -12.28
N LEU A 2 15.55 1.48 -11.51
CA LEU A 2 14.13 1.70 -11.19
C LEU A 2 14.02 2.94 -10.30
N THR A 3 13.31 3.93 -10.77
CA THR A 3 12.93 5.04 -9.89
C THR A 3 11.92 4.53 -8.87
N LEU A 4 12.14 4.80 -7.60
CA LEU A 4 11.31 4.31 -6.49
C LEU A 4 9.81 4.65 -6.63
N ASN A 5 9.46 5.57 -7.51
CA ASN A 5 8.09 6.07 -7.70
C ASN A 5 7.41 5.54 -8.96
N GLU A 6 8.08 4.71 -9.75
CA GLU A 6 7.50 4.20 -10.99
C GLU A 6 6.70 2.93 -10.71
N PRO A 7 5.38 2.92 -10.97
CA PRO A 7 4.57 1.73 -10.77
C PRO A 7 5.01 0.60 -11.70
N LEU A 8 5.18 -0.59 -11.15
CA LEU A 8 5.53 -1.79 -11.89
C LEU A 8 4.26 -2.60 -12.14
N VAL A 9 3.89 -2.71 -13.42
CA VAL A 9 2.80 -3.59 -13.86
C VAL A 9 3.40 -4.96 -14.15
N PRO A 10 3.00 -6.01 -13.42
CA PRO A 10 3.57 -7.34 -13.64
C PRO A 10 3.14 -7.89 -15.01
N THR A 11 4.08 -8.54 -15.69
CA THR A 11 3.80 -9.33 -16.89
C THR A 11 3.13 -10.66 -16.50
N GLU A 12 2.55 -11.39 -17.45
CA GLU A 12 2.01 -12.74 -17.16
C GLU A 12 3.08 -13.67 -16.58
N LYS A 13 4.31 -13.58 -17.08
CA LYS A 13 5.45 -14.34 -16.57
C LYS A 13 5.76 -13.95 -15.13
N ASP A 14 5.76 -12.65 -14.82
CA ASP A 14 5.99 -12.16 -13.45
C ASP A 14 4.92 -12.68 -12.49
N VAL A 15 3.66 -12.69 -12.90
CA VAL A 15 2.55 -13.20 -12.08
C VAL A 15 2.74 -14.69 -11.77
N LEU A 16 3.09 -15.50 -12.77
CA LEU A 16 3.32 -16.94 -12.56
C LEU A 16 4.52 -17.21 -11.64
N MET A 17 5.61 -16.49 -11.85
CA MET A 17 6.79 -16.58 -10.98
C MET A 17 6.49 -16.12 -9.56
N ALA A 18 5.76 -15.03 -9.41
CA ALA A 18 5.38 -14.50 -8.10
C ALA A 18 4.46 -15.47 -7.32
N ARG A 19 3.55 -16.13 -8.00
CA ARG A 19 2.69 -17.16 -7.39
C ARG A 19 3.52 -18.33 -6.85
N GLU A 20 4.49 -18.80 -7.60
CA GLU A 20 5.39 -19.88 -7.17
C GLU A 20 6.27 -19.42 -6.01
N SER A 21 6.84 -18.22 -6.09
CA SER A 21 7.64 -17.65 -5.01
C SER A 21 6.82 -17.50 -3.72
N ARG A 22 5.58 -17.00 -3.82
CA ARG A 22 4.66 -16.88 -2.69
C ARG A 22 4.37 -18.22 -2.05
N ARG A 23 4.15 -19.25 -2.85
CA ARG A 23 3.91 -20.62 -2.37
C ARG A 23 5.12 -21.16 -1.60
N GLN A 24 6.31 -21.00 -2.15
CA GLN A 24 7.56 -21.45 -1.53
C GLN A 24 7.83 -20.72 -0.21
N ILE A 25 7.68 -19.40 -0.21
CA ILE A 25 7.89 -18.58 0.99
C ILE A 25 6.85 -18.91 2.06
N GLY A 26 5.59 -19.13 1.66
CA GLY A 26 4.51 -19.47 2.57
C GLY A 26 4.69 -20.80 3.30
N SER A 27 5.47 -21.73 2.74
CA SER A 27 5.81 -23.00 3.38
C SER A 27 6.97 -22.89 4.38
N MET A 28 7.70 -21.78 4.38
CA MET A 28 8.84 -21.55 5.25
C MET A 28 8.42 -20.99 6.60
N LYS A 29 9.10 -21.45 7.66
CA LYS A 29 8.88 -20.93 9.00
C LYS A 29 10.03 -19.99 9.37
N PHE A 30 9.67 -18.73 9.54
CA PHE A 30 10.60 -17.71 10.02
C PHE A 30 10.36 -17.51 11.51
N GLY A 31 11.30 -17.94 12.35
CA GLY A 31 11.24 -17.69 13.79
C GLY A 31 11.43 -16.18 14.10
N LYS A 32 11.53 -15.84 15.37
CA LYS A 32 11.90 -14.48 15.80
C LYS A 32 13.35 -14.20 15.41
N ARG A 33 13.57 -13.58 14.26
CA ARG A 33 14.89 -13.23 13.74
C ARG A 33 14.91 -11.77 13.33
N ASP A 34 16.05 -11.15 13.46
CA ASP A 34 16.26 -9.76 13.00
C ASP A 34 16.67 -9.70 11.52
N SER A 35 17.23 -10.79 11.00
CA SER A 35 17.70 -10.88 9.62
C SER A 35 17.37 -12.23 9.00
N ILE A 36 17.33 -12.24 7.69
CA ILE A 36 17.11 -13.45 6.87
C ILE A 36 18.24 -13.58 5.87
N GLY A 37 18.81 -14.78 5.79
CA GLY A 37 19.79 -15.13 4.76
C GLY A 37 19.10 -15.46 3.45
N MET A 38 19.55 -14.84 2.36
CA MET A 38 19.10 -15.13 1.01
C MET A 38 20.29 -15.46 0.12
N GLN A 39 20.11 -16.40 -0.80
CA GLN A 39 21.07 -16.65 -1.86
C GLN A 39 20.65 -15.91 -3.13
N ILE A 40 21.52 -15.03 -3.61
CA ILE A 40 21.33 -14.28 -4.85
C ILE A 40 22.52 -14.59 -5.73
N GLU A 41 22.29 -15.19 -6.89
CA GLU A 41 23.34 -15.58 -7.85
C GLU A 41 24.50 -16.33 -7.17
N GLY A 42 24.20 -17.24 -6.26
CA GLY A 42 25.17 -18.06 -5.55
C GLY A 42 25.88 -17.37 -4.39
N GLN A 43 25.58 -16.10 -4.12
CA GLN A 43 26.12 -15.38 -2.98
C GLN A 43 25.09 -15.31 -1.86
N GLU A 44 25.53 -15.54 -0.64
CA GLU A 44 24.69 -15.40 0.54
C GLU A 44 24.67 -13.93 0.99
N VAL A 45 23.46 -13.37 1.07
CA VAL A 45 23.21 -12.00 1.51
C VAL A 45 22.27 -12.03 2.71
N SER A 46 22.63 -11.33 3.78
CA SER A 46 21.77 -11.16 4.93
C SER A 46 21.00 -9.84 4.81
N ILE A 47 19.69 -9.91 4.87
CA ILE A 47 18.83 -8.73 4.80
C ILE A 47 17.98 -8.61 6.08
N PRO A 48 17.60 -7.38 6.48
CA PRO A 48 16.68 -7.18 7.60
C PRO A 48 15.33 -7.87 7.35
N VAL A 49 14.74 -8.44 8.39
CA VAL A 49 13.40 -9.06 8.32
C VAL A 49 12.35 -8.07 7.81
N SER A 50 12.44 -6.79 8.20
CA SER A 50 11.54 -5.74 7.73
C SER A 50 11.60 -5.54 6.20
N ALA A 51 12.81 -5.57 5.63
CA ALA A 51 12.98 -5.50 4.17
C ALA A 51 12.41 -6.74 3.48
N PHE A 52 12.61 -7.91 4.06
CA PHE A 52 12.05 -9.16 3.54
C PHE A 52 10.51 -9.14 3.55
N ARG A 53 9.88 -8.60 4.58
CA ARG A 53 8.41 -8.44 4.63
C ARG A 53 7.90 -7.57 3.50
N LEU A 54 8.55 -6.45 3.21
CA LEU A 54 8.20 -5.60 2.07
C LEU A 54 8.32 -6.35 0.74
N LEU A 55 9.38 -7.15 0.59
CA LEU A 55 9.57 -7.99 -0.59
C LEU A 55 8.43 -9.01 -0.74
N VAL A 56 8.04 -9.67 0.34
CA VAL A 56 6.94 -10.65 0.36
C VAL A 56 5.61 -10.00 -0.02
N GLU A 57 5.33 -8.80 0.49
CA GLU A 57 4.13 -8.06 0.12
C GLU A 57 4.12 -7.67 -1.36
N ALA A 58 5.26 -7.23 -1.89
CA ALA A 58 5.41 -6.94 -3.31
C ALA A 58 5.15 -8.18 -4.17
N ILE A 59 5.75 -9.31 -3.81
CA ILE A 59 5.55 -10.59 -4.50
C ILE A 59 4.08 -11.00 -4.44
N SER A 60 3.42 -10.86 -3.30
CA SER A 60 1.99 -11.18 -3.15
C SER A 60 1.11 -10.31 -4.03
N GLY A 61 1.40 -9.02 -4.11
CA GLY A 61 0.69 -8.11 -5.02
C GLY A 61 0.85 -8.52 -6.48
N MET A 62 2.07 -8.83 -6.89
CA MET A 62 2.37 -9.31 -8.24
C MET A 62 1.69 -10.65 -8.56
N ALA A 63 1.65 -11.56 -7.60
CA ALA A 63 0.96 -12.85 -7.73
C ALA A 63 -0.54 -12.69 -7.97
N ASP A 64 -1.14 -11.62 -7.44
CA ASP A 64 -2.54 -11.27 -7.65
C ASP A 64 -2.76 -10.40 -8.90
N GLY A 65 -1.72 -10.18 -9.70
CA GLY A 65 -1.78 -9.36 -10.91
C GLY A 65 -1.90 -7.87 -10.66
N LYS A 66 -1.63 -7.42 -9.44
CA LYS A 66 -1.73 -6.00 -9.07
C LYS A 66 -0.47 -5.24 -9.44
N THR A 67 -0.65 -3.98 -9.79
CA THR A 67 0.47 -3.04 -9.93
C THR A 67 1.08 -2.76 -8.57
N VAL A 68 2.39 -2.83 -8.48
CA VAL A 68 3.15 -2.59 -7.26
C VAL A 68 4.02 -1.34 -7.42
N ALA A 69 3.99 -0.46 -6.43
CA ALA A 69 4.85 0.72 -6.38
C ALA A 69 5.46 0.86 -5.00
N MET A 70 6.68 1.35 -4.95
CA MET A 70 7.34 1.75 -3.71
C MET A 70 7.46 3.27 -3.71
N MET A 71 7.10 3.90 -2.61
CA MET A 71 7.21 5.35 -2.50
C MET A 71 7.82 5.74 -1.16
N PRO A 72 8.68 6.77 -1.13
CA PRO A 72 9.19 7.30 0.13
C PRO A 72 8.05 7.97 0.89
N VAL A 73 7.87 7.60 2.16
CA VAL A 73 6.76 8.09 2.99
C VAL A 73 7.10 9.37 3.74
N ASP A 74 8.38 9.70 3.85
CA ASP A 74 8.86 10.91 4.54
C ASP A 74 9.04 12.11 3.61
N GLU A 75 8.60 12.01 2.36
CA GLU A 75 8.59 13.12 1.41
C GLU A 75 7.29 13.92 1.50
N GLU A 76 7.40 15.22 1.26
CA GLU A 76 6.24 16.10 1.15
C GLU A 76 5.69 16.09 -0.26
N ILE A 77 4.37 16.05 -0.37
CA ILE A 77 3.66 16.04 -1.64
C ILE A 77 2.71 17.23 -1.76
N SER A 78 2.45 17.62 -3.00
CA SER A 78 1.50 18.66 -3.37
C SER A 78 0.06 18.15 -3.36
N PRO A 79 -0.96 19.04 -3.42
CA PRO A 79 -2.35 18.62 -3.62
C PRO A 79 -2.57 17.79 -4.88
N GLN A 80 -1.83 18.08 -5.97
CA GLN A 80 -1.91 17.31 -7.21
C GLN A 80 -1.42 15.87 -7.00
N GLU A 81 -0.27 15.72 -6.38
CA GLU A 81 0.30 14.40 -6.06
C GLU A 81 -0.59 13.62 -5.07
N ALA A 82 -1.16 14.32 -4.09
CA ALA A 82 -2.12 13.73 -3.16
C ALA A 82 -3.40 13.25 -3.88
N ALA A 83 -3.89 14.03 -4.86
CA ALA A 83 -5.04 13.64 -5.68
C ALA A 83 -4.77 12.33 -6.44
N GLU A 84 -3.58 12.18 -7.01
CA GLU A 84 -3.16 10.96 -7.69
C GLU A 84 -3.07 9.78 -6.72
N LEU A 85 -2.44 9.99 -5.56
CA LEU A 85 -2.29 8.98 -4.53
C LEU A 85 -3.63 8.49 -3.97
N LEU A 86 -4.57 9.41 -3.76
CA LEU A 86 -5.91 9.12 -3.24
C LEU A 86 -6.90 8.68 -4.33
N ASN A 87 -6.52 8.79 -5.59
CA ASN A 87 -7.38 8.54 -6.74
C ASN A 87 -8.65 9.39 -6.70
N VAL A 88 -8.48 10.68 -6.46
CA VAL A 88 -9.55 11.69 -6.43
C VAL A 88 -9.20 12.86 -7.34
N SER A 89 -10.15 13.75 -7.57
CA SER A 89 -9.90 14.97 -8.35
C SER A 89 -9.01 15.95 -7.57
N ARG A 90 -8.27 16.79 -8.30
CA ARG A 90 -7.47 17.84 -7.70
C ARG A 90 -8.29 18.82 -6.83
N PRO A 91 -9.47 19.30 -7.26
CA PRO A 91 -10.31 20.15 -6.41
C PRO A 91 -10.72 19.46 -5.11
N TYR A 92 -11.01 18.18 -5.15
CA TYR A 92 -11.36 17.41 -3.95
C TYR A 92 -10.16 17.26 -3.02
N ALA A 93 -8.98 16.96 -3.55
CA ALA A 93 -7.75 16.90 -2.76
C ALA A 93 -7.46 18.26 -2.10
N SER A 94 -7.60 19.37 -2.84
CA SER A 94 -7.44 20.72 -2.28
C SER A 94 -8.43 20.99 -1.14
N LYS A 95 -9.65 20.52 -1.27
CA LYS A 95 -10.65 20.59 -0.20
C LYS A 95 -10.21 19.83 1.05
N LEU A 96 -9.62 18.65 0.90
CA LEU A 96 -9.11 17.86 2.01
C LEU A 96 -7.98 18.59 2.77
N PHE A 97 -7.10 19.28 2.04
CA PHE A 97 -6.09 20.15 2.64
C PHE A 97 -6.74 21.31 3.41
N ASP A 98 -7.76 21.94 2.84
CA ASP A 98 -8.48 23.04 3.46
C ASP A 98 -9.20 22.64 4.74
N GLU A 99 -9.79 21.47 4.76
CA GLU A 99 -10.56 20.93 5.90
C GLU A 99 -9.66 20.34 6.99
N GLY A 100 -8.37 20.19 6.74
CA GLY A 100 -7.47 19.57 7.68
C GLY A 100 -7.70 18.06 7.86
N ALA A 101 -8.11 17.35 6.80
CA ALA A 101 -8.34 15.90 6.82
C ALA A 101 -7.10 15.12 7.24
N PHE A 102 -5.92 15.67 7.00
CA PHE A 102 -4.62 15.17 7.43
C PHE A 102 -3.70 16.37 7.72
N PRO A 103 -2.61 16.18 8.48
CA PRO A 103 -1.66 17.25 8.75
C PRO A 103 -1.07 17.82 7.47
N SER A 104 -1.09 19.14 7.33
CA SER A 104 -0.53 19.83 6.19
C SER A 104 0.04 21.19 6.60
N ARG A 105 0.88 21.77 5.75
CA ARG A 105 1.44 23.09 5.97
C ARG A 105 1.39 23.94 4.70
N LYS A 106 1.38 25.23 4.86
CA LYS A 106 1.52 26.19 3.76
C LYS A 106 2.98 26.63 3.64
N VAL A 107 3.51 26.56 2.43
CA VAL A 107 4.81 27.13 2.07
C VAL A 107 4.53 28.18 0.99
N GLY A 108 4.45 29.46 1.39
CA GLY A 108 3.98 30.52 0.48
C GLY A 108 2.53 30.32 0.09
N THR A 109 2.26 30.20 -1.22
CA THR A 109 0.94 29.90 -1.79
C THR A 109 0.73 28.39 -1.98
N HIS A 110 1.76 27.56 -1.74
CA HIS A 110 1.72 26.12 -1.94
C HIS A 110 1.41 25.38 -0.65
N ARG A 111 0.63 24.32 -0.77
CA ARG A 111 0.31 23.40 0.33
C ARG A 111 1.12 22.15 0.20
N ARG A 112 1.57 21.62 1.34
CA ARG A 112 2.38 20.40 1.42
C ARG A 112 1.88 19.51 2.55
N ALA A 113 1.89 18.21 2.32
CA ALA A 113 1.62 17.19 3.33
C ALA A 113 2.63 16.05 3.14
N TYR A 114 2.96 15.37 4.23
CA TYR A 114 3.80 14.18 4.11
C TYR A 114 3.02 13.03 3.49
N THR A 115 3.67 12.28 2.63
CA THR A 115 3.08 11.07 1.99
C THR A 115 2.49 10.12 3.03
N ARG A 116 3.20 9.90 4.15
CA ARG A 116 2.73 9.04 5.26
C ARG A 116 1.39 9.49 5.84
N ASP A 117 1.17 10.78 5.96
CA ASP A 117 -0.08 11.34 6.52
C ASP A 117 -1.25 11.17 5.54
N VAL A 118 -1.00 11.36 4.26
CA VAL A 118 -1.99 11.13 3.20
C VAL A 118 -2.34 9.66 3.09
N LEU A 119 -1.36 8.77 3.17
CA LEU A 119 -1.58 7.31 3.18
C LEU A 119 -2.36 6.86 4.43
N ALA A 120 -2.06 7.43 5.59
CA ALA A 120 -2.79 7.15 6.82
C ALA A 120 -4.26 7.57 6.70
N TYR A 121 -4.53 8.73 6.10
CA TYR A 121 -5.89 9.17 5.78
C TYR A 121 -6.59 8.20 4.83
N LYS A 122 -5.92 7.79 3.75
CA LYS A 122 -6.44 6.82 2.79
C LYS A 122 -6.84 5.51 3.47
N GLN A 123 -6.01 5.02 4.38
CA GLN A 123 -6.29 3.79 5.13
C GLN A 123 -7.50 3.95 6.07
N ARG A 124 -7.58 5.08 6.78
CA ARG A 124 -8.74 5.37 7.66
C ARG A 124 -10.05 5.42 6.88
N GLU A 125 -10.05 6.06 5.70
CA GLU A 125 -11.22 6.14 4.83
C GLU A 125 -11.64 4.76 4.30
N LYS A 126 -10.66 3.93 3.95
CA LYS A 126 -10.90 2.55 3.52
C LYS A 126 -11.51 1.73 4.66
N ASP A 127 -10.96 1.82 5.86
CA ASP A 127 -11.46 1.10 7.04
C ASP A 127 -12.87 1.55 7.41
N ALA A 128 -13.15 2.84 7.34
CA ALA A 128 -14.48 3.40 7.59
C ALA A 128 -15.52 2.88 6.57
N ARG A 129 -15.17 2.80 5.29
CA ARG A 129 -16.04 2.25 4.24
C ARG A 129 -16.31 0.76 4.44
N LEU A 130 -15.30 -0.02 4.78
CA LEU A 130 -15.44 -1.45 5.05
C LEU A 130 -16.34 -1.70 6.26
N LYS A 131 -16.21 -0.88 7.30
CA LYS A 131 -17.08 -0.96 8.49
C LYS A 131 -18.55 -0.68 8.15
N VAL A 132 -18.81 0.36 7.36
CA VAL A 132 -20.16 0.68 6.89
C VAL A 132 -20.75 -0.46 6.07
N LEU A 133 -19.99 -1.05 5.16
CA LEU A 133 -20.41 -2.18 4.34
C LEU A 133 -20.73 -3.41 5.19
N ASP A 134 -19.91 -3.70 6.20
CA ASP A 134 -20.15 -4.80 7.14
C ASP A 134 -21.45 -4.60 7.95
N GLU A 135 -21.70 -3.37 8.42
CA GLU A 135 -22.93 -3.01 9.13
C GLU A 135 -24.15 -3.17 8.22
N LEU A 136 -24.09 -2.73 6.98
CA LEU A 136 -25.18 -2.89 6.01
C LEU A 136 -25.43 -4.35 5.66
N ALA A 137 -24.38 -5.15 5.49
CA ALA A 137 -24.50 -6.59 5.25
C ALA A 137 -25.13 -7.31 6.44
N ALA A 138 -24.73 -6.98 7.68
CA ALA A 138 -25.32 -7.54 8.89
C ALA A 138 -26.79 -7.16 9.05
N GLU A 139 -27.15 -5.92 8.74
CA GLU A 139 -28.55 -5.46 8.76
C GLU A 139 -29.40 -6.16 7.70
N GLY A 140 -28.87 -6.31 6.48
CA GLY A 140 -29.53 -7.07 5.42
C GLY A 140 -29.78 -8.53 5.81
N GLN A 141 -28.82 -9.20 6.44
CA GLN A 141 -28.97 -10.57 6.95
C GLN A 141 -30.03 -10.66 8.06
N ARG A 142 -30.07 -9.70 8.96
CA ARG A 142 -31.10 -9.65 10.01
C ARG A 142 -32.49 -9.48 9.43
N LEU A 143 -32.67 -8.67 8.39
CA LEU A 143 -33.94 -8.49 7.71
C LEU A 143 -34.38 -9.77 6.97
N ASP A 144 -33.47 -10.49 6.34
CA ASP A 144 -33.75 -11.76 5.68
C ASP A 144 -34.09 -12.87 6.67
N MET A 145 -33.57 -12.83 7.89
CA MET A 145 -33.89 -13.80 8.95
C MET A 145 -35.18 -13.48 9.68
N GLY A 146 -35.78 -12.34 9.43
CA GLY A 146 -37.05 -11.89 10.06
C GLY A 146 -38.30 -12.38 9.36
N TYR A 147 -38.19 -13.25 8.37
CA TYR A 147 -39.31 -13.82 7.63
C TYR A 147 -39.66 -15.21 8.13
#